data_9c2f395449b43ae3d8652e438caae5c2
#
_entry.id   9c2f395449b43ae3d8652e438caae5c2
#
_cell.length_a   1.000
_cell.length_b   1.000
_cell.length_c   1.000
_cell.angle_alpha   90.00
_cell.angle_beta   90.00
_cell.angle_gamma   90.00
#
_symmetry.space_group_name_H-M   'P 1'
#
loop_
_entity.id
_entity.type
_entity.pdbx_description
1 polymer ?
#
loop_
_entity_poly.entity_id
_entity_poly.type
_entity_poly.pdbx_seq_one_letter_code
_entity_poly.pdbx_strand_id
1 'polypeptide(L)'
;MNNQTGTQAAAQAGIEDFNGIFQERLRGIVLEGLLSMFEQEVTLLCGETYRPSKSVHRRAGSEMVTIQTTSGKERISKRRVREMLPSGLEREVKLKSYSEVKRRKGMFDEVLEAICHGASGSGVSKMLGVSASTVCEGWKARSKELLDEFRGRDLSTLDVVAMMVDGIFPGKERCVVVALAIDIEGHKHLLDFEEGSSESAEVVKGLFARLHARGLKAGTARKLLLVRDGSEAIAKAVRHFWPDAVQQECLVHVERGLCGKLSWKHQKEVVERMNRLRRVQGAEAGEEAFEELLQFVRGKNLAAAELLANRKDCILAFHRLNVPATLNVTFLSTNHIENVMRNSRGVIGKVCRWDPKTDQLTRWMGVALLRAQEGFRRVKGHKELGQLATALGRAGSAASSLRSSSAPPSRPSAEERLELASEIRFSYQMSISQPAEILTF
;
A
#
# COMPACT_ATOMS: atom_id res chain seq x y z
N MET A 1 -13.77 -39.54 -44.79
CA MET A 1 -13.48 -38.78 -43.58
C MET A 1 -12.07 -38.15 -43.70
N ASN A 2 -11.80 -37.16 -44.56
CA ASN A 2 -10.44 -36.55 -44.66
C ASN A 2 -10.44 -35.12 -45.23
N ASN A 3 -11.55 -34.34 -45.09
CA ASN A 3 -11.57 -32.95 -45.57
C ASN A 3 -11.72 -31.87 -44.48
N GLN A 4 -11.81 -32.24 -43.21
CA GLN A 4 -11.94 -31.24 -42.13
C GLN A 4 -10.58 -30.82 -41.48
N THR A 5 -9.56 -31.64 -41.58
CA THR A 5 -8.22 -31.35 -41.03
C THR A 5 -7.42 -30.33 -41.85
N GLY A 6 -7.64 -30.31 -43.18
CA GLY A 6 -6.95 -29.35 -44.06
C GLY A 6 -7.44 -27.91 -43.92
N THR A 7 -8.72 -27.71 -43.68
CA THR A 7 -9.32 -26.37 -43.53
C THR A 7 -8.99 -25.72 -42.18
N GLN A 8 -8.88 -26.49 -41.12
CA GLN A 8 -8.46 -26.01 -39.82
C GLN A 8 -6.99 -25.63 -39.79
N ALA A 9 -6.11 -26.40 -40.43
CA ALA A 9 -4.66 -26.07 -40.50
C ALA A 9 -4.44 -24.82 -41.36
N ALA A 10 -5.14 -24.62 -42.46
CA ALA A 10 -5.03 -23.42 -43.29
C ALA A 10 -5.59 -22.17 -42.58
N ALA A 11 -6.65 -22.27 -41.79
CA ALA A 11 -7.20 -21.20 -41.02
C ALA A 11 -6.24 -20.82 -39.85
N GLN A 12 -5.58 -21.79 -39.24
CA GLN A 12 -4.63 -21.59 -38.17
C GLN A 12 -3.33 -20.92 -38.66
N ALA A 13 -2.82 -21.33 -39.81
CA ALA A 13 -1.67 -20.69 -40.48
C ALA A 13 -1.98 -19.22 -40.89
N GLY A 14 -3.20 -18.92 -41.35
CA GLY A 14 -3.64 -17.55 -41.64
C GLY A 14 -3.77 -16.66 -40.42
N ILE A 15 -4.15 -17.21 -39.28
CA ILE A 15 -4.23 -16.49 -37.99
C ILE A 15 -2.82 -16.23 -37.43
N GLU A 16 -1.89 -17.15 -37.56
CA GLU A 16 -0.49 -16.98 -37.13
C GLU A 16 0.21 -15.91 -37.99
N ASP A 17 -0.04 -15.87 -39.29
CA ASP A 17 0.51 -14.83 -40.17
C ASP A 17 -0.07 -13.46 -39.87
N PHE A 18 -1.37 -13.35 -39.60
CA PHE A 18 -2.01 -12.10 -39.17
C PHE A 18 -1.43 -11.57 -37.84
N ASN A 19 -1.22 -12.43 -36.85
CA ASN A 19 -0.62 -12.06 -35.57
C ASN A 19 0.83 -11.55 -35.77
N GLY A 20 1.61 -12.18 -36.63
CA GLY A 20 2.95 -11.74 -36.97
C GLY A 20 2.97 -10.33 -37.59
N ILE A 21 2.13 -10.10 -38.58
CA ILE A 21 1.98 -8.81 -39.27
C ILE A 21 1.50 -7.73 -38.26
N PHE A 22 0.54 -8.07 -37.41
CA PHE A 22 0.02 -7.15 -36.40
C PHE A 22 1.08 -6.75 -35.39
N GLN A 23 1.86 -7.70 -34.88
CA GLN A 23 2.95 -7.43 -33.93
C GLN A 23 4.07 -6.60 -34.58
N GLU A 24 4.42 -6.85 -35.82
CA GLU A 24 5.42 -6.06 -36.53
C GLU A 24 4.95 -4.61 -36.77
N ARG A 25 3.68 -4.42 -37.06
CA ARG A 25 3.09 -3.08 -37.20
C ARG A 25 3.03 -2.31 -35.91
N LEU A 26 2.66 -2.96 -34.79
CA LEU A 26 2.72 -2.35 -33.46
C LEU A 26 4.15 -1.95 -33.09
N ARG A 27 5.11 -2.82 -33.37
CA ARG A 27 6.52 -2.53 -33.18
C ARG A 27 6.96 -1.28 -33.95
N GLY A 28 6.58 -1.16 -35.23
CA GLY A 28 6.87 0.02 -36.05
C GLY A 28 6.31 1.30 -35.43
N ILE A 29 5.06 1.31 -35.05
CA ILE A 29 4.37 2.46 -34.41
C ILE A 29 5.09 2.90 -33.13
N VAL A 30 5.47 1.94 -32.27
CA VAL A 30 6.19 2.22 -31.01
C VAL A 30 7.54 2.86 -31.30
N LEU A 31 8.30 2.32 -32.27
CA LEU A 31 9.61 2.86 -32.64
C LEU A 31 9.53 4.28 -33.24
N GLU A 32 8.57 4.51 -34.12
CA GLU A 32 8.32 5.84 -34.69
C GLU A 32 7.93 6.86 -33.61
N GLY A 33 7.06 6.47 -32.69
CA GLY A 33 6.68 7.31 -31.55
C GLY A 33 7.87 7.68 -30.67
N LEU A 34 8.75 6.73 -30.36
CA LEU A 34 9.95 6.99 -29.56
C LEU A 34 10.95 7.90 -30.28
N LEU A 35 11.21 7.66 -31.57
CA LEU A 35 12.08 8.50 -32.37
C LEU A 35 11.55 9.92 -32.52
N SER A 36 10.24 10.08 -32.74
CA SER A 36 9.56 11.38 -32.74
C SER A 36 9.73 12.14 -31.44
N MET A 37 9.57 11.47 -30.30
CA MET A 37 9.74 12.05 -28.97
C MET A 37 11.18 12.55 -28.74
N PHE A 38 12.18 11.78 -29.18
CA PHE A 38 13.58 12.18 -29.09
C PHE A 38 13.89 13.39 -29.96
N GLU A 39 13.38 13.41 -31.21
CA GLU A 39 13.59 14.53 -32.12
C GLU A 39 12.86 15.80 -31.67
N GLN A 40 11.67 15.69 -31.06
CA GLN A 40 10.98 16.83 -30.44
C GLN A 40 11.83 17.46 -29.32
N GLU A 41 12.40 16.65 -28.41
CA GLU A 41 13.29 17.17 -27.37
C GLU A 41 14.53 17.84 -27.94
N VAL A 42 15.15 17.23 -28.96
CA VAL A 42 16.30 17.83 -29.66
C VAL A 42 15.91 19.17 -30.30
N THR A 43 14.73 19.25 -30.88
CA THR A 43 14.21 20.48 -31.50
C THR A 43 13.92 21.56 -30.47
N LEU A 44 13.38 21.20 -29.31
CA LEU A 44 13.20 22.14 -28.19
C LEU A 44 14.51 22.70 -27.68
N LEU A 45 15.57 21.88 -27.62
CA LEU A 45 16.88 22.30 -27.13
C LEU A 45 17.68 23.11 -28.15
N CYS A 46 17.69 22.68 -29.42
CA CYS A 46 18.59 23.20 -30.46
C CYS A 46 17.90 24.05 -31.50
N GLY A 47 16.57 24.11 -31.53
CA GLY A 47 15.79 24.66 -32.66
C GLY A 47 15.63 23.66 -33.80
N GLU A 48 14.92 24.09 -34.86
CA GLU A 48 14.72 23.26 -36.07
C GLU A 48 16.04 22.97 -36.80
N THR A 49 16.08 21.92 -37.58
CA THR A 49 17.32 21.47 -38.28
C THR A 49 17.97 22.53 -39.12
N TYR A 50 17.20 23.37 -39.80
CA TYR A 50 17.67 24.47 -40.68
C TYR A 50 17.47 25.85 -40.07
N ARG A 51 16.90 25.96 -38.86
CA ARG A 51 16.70 27.19 -38.11
C ARG A 51 17.11 27.01 -36.66
N PRO A 52 18.42 26.91 -36.38
CA PRO A 52 18.90 26.67 -35.03
C PRO A 52 18.50 27.84 -34.10
N SER A 53 18.12 27.50 -32.88
CA SER A 53 17.92 28.49 -31.83
C SER A 53 19.25 29.09 -31.40
N LYS A 54 19.25 30.35 -30.90
CA LYS A 54 20.43 30.97 -30.29
C LYS A 54 20.75 30.40 -28.89
N SER A 55 20.40 29.13 -28.66
CA SER A 55 20.67 28.48 -27.38
C SER A 55 22.12 27.99 -27.25
N VAL A 56 22.55 27.69 -26.05
CA VAL A 56 23.86 27.10 -25.78
C VAL A 56 23.97 25.66 -26.30
N HIS A 57 22.85 25.07 -26.75
CA HIS A 57 22.77 23.69 -27.20
C HIS A 57 22.92 23.59 -28.74
N ARG A 58 23.59 22.57 -29.20
CA ARG A 58 23.73 22.28 -30.63
C ARG A 58 23.57 20.80 -30.95
N ARG A 59 23.08 20.49 -32.15
CA ARG A 59 23.02 19.13 -32.69
C ARG A 59 24.45 18.64 -32.96
N ALA A 60 24.78 17.39 -32.53
CA ALA A 60 26.14 16.84 -32.60
C ALA A 60 26.20 15.45 -33.27
N GLY A 61 25.42 15.28 -34.33
CA GLY A 61 25.35 13.98 -35.05
C GLY A 61 24.38 13.00 -34.37
N SER A 62 24.61 11.70 -34.62
CA SER A 62 23.76 10.61 -34.13
C SER A 62 24.62 9.49 -33.57
N GLU A 63 24.02 8.69 -32.71
CA GLU A 63 24.62 7.45 -32.18
C GLU A 63 23.62 6.29 -32.22
N MET A 64 24.13 5.09 -32.40
CA MET A 64 23.32 3.87 -32.31
C MET A 64 23.16 3.46 -30.85
N VAL A 65 21.94 3.40 -30.38
CA VAL A 65 21.62 2.95 -29.01
C VAL A 65 20.69 1.76 -29.05
N THR A 66 20.75 0.93 -28.01
CA THR A 66 19.81 -0.19 -27.83
C THR A 66 18.79 0.19 -26.76
N ILE A 67 17.52 0.10 -27.11
CA ILE A 67 16.41 0.26 -26.19
C ILE A 67 15.68 -1.07 -26.02
N GLN A 68 15.01 -1.25 -24.89
CA GLN A 68 14.12 -2.38 -24.65
C GLN A 68 12.68 -1.91 -24.88
N THR A 69 11.98 -2.59 -25.77
CA THR A 69 10.55 -2.43 -25.99
C THR A 69 9.78 -3.65 -25.49
N THR A 70 8.48 -3.62 -25.51
CA THR A 70 7.61 -4.78 -25.25
C THR A 70 7.86 -5.93 -26.27
N SER A 71 8.32 -5.58 -27.46
CA SER A 71 8.64 -6.54 -28.53
C SER A 71 10.10 -7.05 -28.49
N GLY A 72 10.93 -6.60 -27.54
CA GLY A 72 12.33 -7.02 -27.42
C GLY A 72 13.34 -5.87 -27.49
N LYS A 73 14.62 -6.24 -27.76
CA LYS A 73 15.71 -5.26 -27.89
C LYS A 73 15.74 -4.68 -29.29
N GLU A 74 15.69 -3.35 -29.38
CA GLU A 74 15.74 -2.62 -30.64
C GLU A 74 16.97 -1.72 -30.71
N ARG A 75 17.64 -1.72 -31.86
CA ARG A 75 18.73 -0.77 -32.15
C ARG A 75 18.16 0.40 -32.95
N ILE A 76 18.27 1.59 -32.37
CA ILE A 76 17.78 2.83 -32.99
C ILE A 76 18.89 3.87 -33.09
N SER A 77 18.77 4.77 -34.06
CA SER A 77 19.66 5.92 -34.19
C SER A 77 19.08 7.11 -33.40
N LYS A 78 19.79 7.56 -32.39
CA LYS A 78 19.41 8.71 -31.56
C LYS A 78 20.30 9.92 -31.87
N ARG A 79 19.71 11.11 -32.01
CA ARG A 79 20.46 12.36 -32.13
C ARG A 79 21.22 12.68 -30.84
N ARG A 80 22.42 13.24 -30.98
CA ARG A 80 23.22 13.76 -29.87
C ARG A 80 23.11 15.28 -29.78
N VAL A 81 23.11 15.79 -28.57
CA VAL A 81 23.09 17.22 -28.27
C VAL A 81 24.31 17.56 -27.43
N ARG A 82 24.98 18.65 -27.75
CA ARG A 82 26.06 19.22 -26.94
C ARG A 82 25.70 20.59 -26.46
N GLU A 83 26.14 20.92 -25.26
CA GLU A 83 26.02 22.22 -24.62
C GLU A 83 27.39 22.90 -24.63
N MET A 84 27.43 24.15 -25.06
CA MET A 84 28.61 25.02 -24.94
C MET A 84 28.63 25.65 -23.56
N LEU A 85 29.65 25.33 -22.77
CA LEU A 85 29.86 25.89 -21.44
C LEU A 85 30.51 27.29 -21.53
N PRO A 86 30.35 28.14 -20.51
CA PRO A 86 31.01 29.45 -20.43
C PRO A 86 32.53 29.38 -20.55
N SER A 87 33.13 28.25 -20.19
CA SER A 87 34.55 27.96 -20.34
C SER A 87 35.01 27.68 -21.77
N GLY A 88 34.09 27.64 -22.75
CA GLY A 88 34.38 27.26 -24.13
C GLY A 88 34.46 25.74 -24.35
N LEU A 89 34.31 24.93 -23.34
CA LEU A 89 34.25 23.46 -23.43
C LEU A 89 32.85 22.99 -23.81
N GLU A 90 32.80 21.87 -24.51
CA GLU A 90 31.55 21.21 -24.85
C GLU A 90 31.25 20.04 -23.94
N ARG A 91 30.01 19.95 -23.48
CA ARG A 91 29.49 18.82 -22.71
C ARG A 91 28.36 18.13 -23.45
N GLU A 92 28.33 16.81 -23.46
CA GLU A 92 27.21 16.06 -24.03
C GLU A 92 25.98 16.14 -23.11
N VAL A 93 24.85 16.50 -23.68
CA VAL A 93 23.56 16.58 -22.97
C VAL A 93 22.83 15.26 -23.12
N LYS A 94 22.48 14.65 -22.00
CA LYS A 94 21.63 13.45 -21.97
C LYS A 94 20.17 13.87 -22.19
N LEU A 95 19.54 13.38 -23.25
CA LEU A 95 18.12 13.60 -23.50
C LEU A 95 17.28 13.01 -22.36
N LYS A 96 16.35 13.79 -21.83
CA LYS A 96 15.42 13.35 -20.76
C LYS A 96 14.53 12.23 -21.28
N SER A 97 13.93 12.38 -22.46
CA SER A 97 13.10 11.38 -23.11
C SER A 97 13.83 10.03 -23.28
N TYR A 98 15.10 10.06 -23.73
CA TYR A 98 15.90 8.85 -23.81
C TYR A 98 16.20 8.24 -22.42
N SER A 99 16.48 9.08 -21.44
CA SER A 99 16.71 8.63 -20.06
C SER A 99 15.47 7.98 -19.46
N GLU A 100 14.28 8.51 -19.73
CA GLU A 100 13.01 7.91 -19.29
C GLU A 100 12.75 6.56 -19.97
N VAL A 101 12.94 6.46 -21.29
CA VAL A 101 12.84 5.17 -22.02
C VAL A 101 13.86 4.17 -21.49
N LYS A 102 15.10 4.63 -21.22
CA LYS A 102 16.15 3.78 -20.66
C LYS A 102 15.86 3.34 -19.22
N ARG A 103 15.19 4.15 -18.42
CA ARG A 103 14.74 3.80 -17.06
C ARG A 103 13.74 2.64 -17.04
N ARG A 104 13.14 2.34 -18.19
CA ARG A 104 12.21 1.20 -18.33
C ARG A 104 11.06 1.22 -17.30
N LYS A 105 10.58 2.42 -16.95
CA LYS A 105 9.57 2.58 -15.89
C LYS A 105 8.34 1.71 -16.16
N GLY A 106 7.80 1.72 -17.39
CA GLY A 106 6.66 0.90 -17.77
C GLY A 106 6.93 -0.62 -17.63
N MET A 107 8.11 -1.08 -18.07
CA MET A 107 8.50 -2.48 -17.90
C MET A 107 8.67 -2.86 -16.42
N PHE A 108 9.14 -1.94 -15.58
CA PHE A 108 9.27 -2.19 -14.15
C PHE A 108 7.90 -2.22 -13.45
N ASP A 109 6.92 -1.47 -13.94
CA ASP A 109 5.53 -1.59 -13.51
C ASP A 109 4.95 -2.97 -13.87
N GLU A 110 5.20 -3.47 -15.09
CA GLU A 110 4.82 -4.83 -15.51
C GLU A 110 5.50 -5.92 -14.65
N VAL A 111 6.78 -5.75 -14.33
CA VAL A 111 7.51 -6.64 -13.41
C VAL A 111 6.84 -6.66 -12.05
N LEU A 112 6.52 -5.48 -11.50
CA LEU A 112 5.87 -5.35 -10.21
C LEU A 112 4.51 -6.05 -10.22
N GLU A 113 3.66 -5.76 -11.21
CA GLU A 113 2.34 -6.34 -11.35
C GLU A 113 2.41 -7.87 -11.48
N ALA A 114 3.25 -8.39 -12.36
CA ALA A 114 3.38 -9.84 -12.54
C ALA A 114 3.79 -10.54 -11.24
N ILE A 115 4.74 -9.98 -10.50
CA ILE A 115 5.17 -10.53 -9.21
C ILE A 115 4.05 -10.44 -8.17
N CYS A 116 3.31 -9.33 -8.11
CA CYS A 116 2.16 -9.16 -7.23
C CYS A 116 1.04 -10.19 -7.51
N HIS A 117 0.91 -10.61 -8.75
CA HIS A 117 0.00 -11.69 -9.16
C HIS A 117 0.58 -13.10 -9.00
N GLY A 118 1.71 -13.24 -8.32
CA GLY A 118 2.31 -14.53 -7.96
C GLY A 118 3.24 -15.12 -9.02
N ALA A 119 3.58 -14.38 -10.09
CA ALA A 119 4.58 -14.84 -11.05
C ALA A 119 5.97 -14.91 -10.40
N SER A 120 6.70 -15.99 -10.69
CA SER A 120 8.10 -16.08 -10.26
C SER A 120 8.99 -15.14 -11.07
N GLY A 121 10.10 -14.66 -10.50
CA GLY A 121 11.07 -13.84 -11.25
C GLY A 121 11.55 -14.50 -12.53
N SER A 122 11.72 -15.83 -12.55
CA SER A 122 12.03 -16.59 -13.76
C SER A 122 10.89 -16.60 -14.78
N GLY A 123 9.62 -16.68 -14.31
CA GLY A 123 8.44 -16.57 -15.17
C GLY A 123 8.35 -15.20 -15.83
N VAL A 124 8.53 -14.14 -15.05
CA VAL A 124 8.56 -12.74 -15.54
C VAL A 124 9.71 -12.53 -16.54
N SER A 125 10.90 -13.07 -16.25
CA SER A 125 12.05 -13.02 -17.15
C SER A 125 11.72 -13.62 -18.52
N LYS A 126 11.08 -14.79 -18.55
CA LYS A 126 10.65 -15.44 -19.80
C LYS A 126 9.54 -14.65 -20.51
N MET A 127 8.55 -14.18 -19.75
CA MET A 127 7.40 -13.43 -20.29
C MET A 127 7.83 -12.12 -20.97
N LEU A 128 8.76 -11.39 -20.35
CA LEU A 128 9.23 -10.10 -20.85
C LEU A 128 10.47 -10.19 -21.74
N GLY A 129 11.03 -11.38 -21.97
CA GLY A 129 12.23 -11.58 -22.79
C GLY A 129 13.48 -10.87 -22.23
N VAL A 130 13.57 -10.70 -20.90
CA VAL A 130 14.66 -9.99 -20.23
C VAL A 130 15.41 -10.91 -19.28
N SER A 131 16.61 -10.52 -18.84
CA SER A 131 17.38 -11.30 -17.89
C SER A 131 16.74 -11.32 -16.50
N ALA A 132 17.00 -12.37 -15.72
CA ALA A 132 16.55 -12.43 -14.32
C ALA A 132 17.14 -11.29 -13.48
N SER A 133 18.35 -10.82 -13.77
CA SER A 133 18.93 -9.65 -13.12
C SER A 133 18.14 -8.38 -13.43
N THR A 134 17.69 -8.18 -14.68
CA THR A 134 16.84 -7.04 -15.06
C THR A 134 15.50 -7.06 -14.30
N VAL A 135 14.88 -8.24 -14.14
CA VAL A 135 13.65 -8.40 -13.34
C VAL A 135 13.91 -8.02 -11.88
N CYS A 136 15.02 -8.49 -11.31
CA CYS A 136 15.40 -8.18 -9.94
C CYS A 136 15.67 -6.68 -9.73
N GLU A 137 16.37 -6.04 -10.66
CA GLU A 137 16.62 -4.59 -10.64
C GLU A 137 15.32 -3.79 -10.77
N GLY A 138 14.44 -4.18 -11.68
CA GLY A 138 13.13 -3.55 -11.86
C GLY A 138 12.27 -3.65 -10.60
N TRP A 139 12.20 -4.83 -10.00
CA TRP A 139 11.52 -5.02 -8.71
C TRP A 139 12.09 -4.13 -7.61
N LYS A 140 13.41 -4.10 -7.46
CA LYS A 140 14.08 -3.26 -6.44
C LYS A 140 13.81 -1.78 -6.65
N ALA A 141 13.96 -1.30 -7.88
CA ALA A 141 13.75 0.11 -8.19
C ALA A 141 12.31 0.53 -7.94
N ARG A 142 11.34 -0.22 -8.50
CA ARG A 142 9.93 0.17 -8.43
C ARG A 142 9.33 0.01 -7.04
N SER A 143 9.68 -1.07 -6.32
CA SER A 143 9.24 -1.25 -4.94
C SER A 143 9.79 -0.18 -4.00
N LYS A 144 11.01 0.31 -4.24
CA LYS A 144 11.58 1.42 -3.49
C LYS A 144 10.82 2.73 -3.77
N GLU A 145 10.60 3.08 -5.03
CA GLU A 145 9.83 4.28 -5.40
C GLU A 145 8.45 4.29 -4.73
N LEU A 146 7.71 3.17 -4.80
CA LEU A 146 6.40 3.04 -4.13
C LEU A 146 6.47 3.25 -2.62
N LEU A 147 7.50 2.72 -1.98
CA LEU A 147 7.71 2.93 -0.55
C LEU A 147 8.04 4.37 -0.21
N ASP A 148 8.88 5.02 -1.00
CA ASP A 148 9.27 6.42 -0.81
C ASP A 148 8.03 7.32 -0.99
N GLU A 149 7.21 7.10 -2.02
CA GLU A 149 5.92 7.77 -2.24
C GLU A 149 4.97 7.54 -1.05
N PHE A 150 4.82 6.30 -0.61
CA PHE A 150 3.98 5.93 0.52
C PHE A 150 4.42 6.61 1.82
N ARG A 151 5.70 6.59 2.12
CA ARG A 151 6.27 7.19 3.34
C ARG A 151 6.34 8.71 3.29
N GLY A 152 6.34 9.30 2.09
CA GLY A 152 6.29 10.75 1.87
C GLY A 152 4.88 11.37 1.99
N ARG A 153 3.81 10.56 2.11
CA ARG A 153 2.43 11.09 2.20
C ARG A 153 2.22 11.92 3.44
N ASP A 154 1.57 13.06 3.29
CA ASP A 154 1.07 13.87 4.41
C ASP A 154 -0.14 13.19 5.06
N LEU A 155 -0.13 13.05 6.38
CA LEU A 155 -1.19 12.46 7.19
C LEU A 155 -1.99 13.53 7.96
N SER A 156 -1.65 14.81 7.85
CA SER A 156 -2.28 15.89 8.60
C SER A 156 -3.75 16.10 8.26
N THR A 157 -4.15 15.72 7.05
CA THR A 157 -5.52 15.85 6.54
C THR A 157 -6.44 14.70 6.97
N LEU A 158 -5.88 13.59 7.48
CA LEU A 158 -6.68 12.45 7.92
C LEU A 158 -7.36 12.73 9.25
N ASP A 159 -8.68 12.61 9.29
CA ASP A 159 -9.45 12.67 10.53
C ASP A 159 -9.58 11.27 11.17
N VAL A 160 -8.47 10.80 11.74
CA VAL A 160 -8.34 9.46 12.33
C VAL A 160 -9.11 9.38 13.63
N VAL A 161 -10.10 8.50 13.72
CA VAL A 161 -10.88 8.24 14.95
C VAL A 161 -10.32 7.06 15.73
N ALA A 162 -9.78 6.08 15.04
CA ALA A 162 -9.13 4.94 15.67
C ALA A 162 -7.87 4.51 14.92
N MET A 163 -6.91 3.97 15.64
CA MET A 163 -5.71 3.35 15.10
C MET A 163 -5.59 1.92 15.65
N MET A 164 -5.18 1.00 14.81
CA MET A 164 -4.86 -0.36 15.19
C MET A 164 -3.37 -0.59 14.98
N VAL A 165 -2.72 -1.24 15.94
CA VAL A 165 -1.29 -1.59 15.86
C VAL A 165 -1.12 -3.04 16.26
N ASP A 166 -0.43 -3.79 15.43
CA ASP A 166 -0.20 -5.21 15.66
C ASP A 166 1.12 -5.64 14.99
N GLY A 167 1.79 -6.62 15.57
CA GLY A 167 3.00 -7.21 15.06
C GLY A 167 2.72 -8.49 14.28
N ILE A 168 3.46 -8.68 13.23
CA ILE A 168 3.39 -9.86 12.38
C ILE A 168 4.76 -10.46 12.18
N PHE A 169 4.78 -11.77 12.07
CA PHE A 169 6.01 -12.53 11.94
C PHE A 169 6.04 -13.22 10.57
N PRO A 170 6.61 -12.57 9.53
CA PRO A 170 6.77 -13.18 8.20
C PRO A 170 7.81 -14.31 8.17
N GLY A 171 8.52 -14.54 9.28
CA GLY A 171 9.48 -15.60 9.51
C GLY A 171 9.77 -15.75 11.00
N LYS A 172 10.62 -16.72 11.38
CA LYS A 172 10.89 -17.01 12.80
C LYS A 172 11.63 -15.90 13.56
N GLU A 173 12.41 -15.07 12.86
CA GLU A 173 13.32 -14.09 13.45
C GLU A 173 13.02 -12.64 13.05
N ARG A 174 11.90 -12.41 12.38
CA ARG A 174 11.52 -11.09 11.88
C ARG A 174 10.11 -10.74 12.28
N CYS A 175 9.97 -9.55 12.81
CA CYS A 175 8.69 -8.94 13.13
C CYS A 175 8.47 -7.72 12.24
N VAL A 176 7.25 -7.49 11.81
CA VAL A 176 6.84 -6.25 11.17
C VAL A 176 5.67 -5.69 11.94
N VAL A 177 5.85 -4.53 12.56
CA VAL A 177 4.78 -3.82 13.25
C VAL A 177 4.05 -2.95 12.24
N VAL A 178 2.73 -3.10 12.15
CA VAL A 178 1.87 -2.40 11.21
C VAL A 178 0.92 -1.47 11.95
N ALA A 179 0.78 -0.24 11.46
CA ALA A 179 -0.20 0.74 11.92
C ALA A 179 -1.28 0.96 10.85
N LEU A 180 -2.53 0.73 11.21
CA LEU A 180 -3.73 0.92 10.39
C LEU A 180 -4.65 1.93 11.04
N ALA A 181 -5.07 2.97 10.32
CA ALA A 181 -6.06 3.93 10.80
C ALA A 181 -7.46 3.65 10.28
N ILE A 182 -8.45 4.13 11.02
CA ILE A 182 -9.83 4.24 10.61
C ILE A 182 -10.22 5.71 10.77
N ASP A 183 -10.66 6.34 9.67
CA ASP A 183 -11.13 7.72 9.69
C ASP A 183 -12.60 7.83 10.16
N ILE A 184 -13.07 9.05 10.32
CA ILE A 184 -14.44 9.33 10.78
C ILE A 184 -15.52 8.82 9.80
N GLU A 185 -15.17 8.62 8.54
CA GLU A 185 -16.07 8.08 7.50
C GLU A 185 -16.04 6.55 7.44
N GLY A 186 -15.14 5.91 8.19
CA GLY A 186 -14.99 4.47 8.28
C GLY A 186 -14.06 3.87 7.22
N HIS A 187 -13.31 4.69 6.49
CA HIS A 187 -12.29 4.18 5.59
C HIS A 187 -11.06 3.75 6.37
N LYS A 188 -10.43 2.71 5.88
CA LYS A 188 -9.19 2.19 6.43
C LYS A 188 -8.01 2.75 5.66
N HIS A 189 -6.98 3.17 6.38
CA HIS A 189 -5.73 3.69 5.83
C HIS A 189 -4.54 2.95 6.42
N LEU A 190 -3.74 2.34 5.57
CA LEU A 190 -2.43 1.89 6.00
C LEU A 190 -1.59 3.14 6.28
N LEU A 191 -1.15 3.32 7.51
CA LEU A 191 -0.37 4.51 7.90
C LEU A 191 1.11 4.32 7.63
N ASP A 192 1.68 3.26 8.19
CA ASP A 192 3.09 2.88 8.02
C ASP A 192 3.31 1.47 8.60
N PHE A 193 4.52 0.96 8.44
CA PHE A 193 4.99 -0.27 9.05
C PHE A 193 6.50 -0.17 9.33
N GLU A 194 6.98 -0.95 10.31
CA GLU A 194 8.38 -1.02 10.67
C GLU A 194 8.84 -2.45 10.83
N GLU A 195 10.01 -2.76 10.27
CA GLU A 195 10.68 -4.05 10.42
C GLU A 195 11.57 -4.05 11.67
N GLY A 196 11.54 -5.14 12.43
CA GLY A 196 12.41 -5.37 13.58
C GLY A 196 12.68 -6.85 13.81
N SER A 197 13.61 -7.15 14.71
CA SER A 197 13.84 -8.54 15.17
C SER A 197 12.76 -9.00 16.16
N SER A 198 12.05 -8.04 16.77
CA SER A 198 10.96 -8.27 17.72
C SER A 198 10.08 -7.02 17.78
N GLU A 199 8.94 -7.11 18.43
CA GLU A 199 8.10 -5.95 18.80
C GLU A 199 8.75 -5.13 19.93
N SER A 200 9.96 -4.65 19.70
CA SER A 200 10.66 -3.86 20.70
C SER A 200 10.06 -2.46 20.81
N ALA A 201 10.19 -1.85 21.98
CA ALA A 201 9.73 -0.47 22.19
C ALA A 201 10.40 0.53 21.24
N GLU A 202 11.61 0.26 20.77
CA GLU A 202 12.35 1.10 19.82
C GLU A 202 11.74 1.04 18.43
N VAL A 203 11.37 -0.15 17.94
CA VAL A 203 10.70 -0.34 16.65
C VAL A 203 9.37 0.42 16.62
N VAL A 204 8.55 0.24 17.67
CA VAL A 204 7.26 0.93 17.77
C VAL A 204 7.43 2.44 17.92
N LYS A 205 8.39 2.92 18.69
CA LYS A 205 8.69 4.35 18.82
C LYS A 205 9.16 4.94 17.49
N GLY A 206 10.01 4.25 16.75
CA GLY A 206 10.44 4.67 15.42
C GLY A 206 9.29 4.81 14.44
N LEU A 207 8.38 3.83 14.43
CA LEU A 207 7.14 3.86 13.64
C LEU A 207 6.28 5.10 14.01
N PHE A 208 6.01 5.30 15.31
CA PHE A 208 5.15 6.41 15.77
C PHE A 208 5.79 7.77 15.56
N ALA A 209 7.11 7.90 15.71
CA ALA A 209 7.84 9.13 15.41
C ALA A 209 7.66 9.54 13.95
N ARG A 210 7.73 8.60 13.00
CA ARG A 210 7.48 8.89 11.58
C ARG A 210 6.04 9.28 11.32
N LEU A 211 5.06 8.62 11.94
CA LEU A 211 3.65 9.01 11.80
C LEU A 211 3.41 10.43 12.31
N HIS A 212 4.01 10.78 13.45
CA HIS A 212 3.91 12.11 14.03
C HIS A 212 4.59 13.17 13.14
N ALA A 213 5.79 12.89 12.62
CA ALA A 213 6.51 13.77 11.70
C ALA A 213 5.74 14.03 10.40
N ARG A 214 4.93 13.04 9.93
CA ARG A 214 4.04 13.15 8.77
C ARG A 214 2.71 13.83 9.10
N GLY A 215 2.57 14.41 10.28
CA GLY A 215 1.43 15.22 10.66
C GLY A 215 0.24 14.45 11.24
N LEU A 216 0.39 13.16 11.59
CA LEU A 216 -0.68 12.42 12.27
C LEU A 216 -0.89 13.03 13.66
N LYS A 217 -1.80 13.98 13.73
CA LYS A 217 -2.14 14.71 14.97
C LYS A 217 -3.22 13.92 15.71
N ALA A 218 -2.80 13.25 16.77
CA ALA A 218 -3.68 12.90 17.86
C ALA A 218 -3.23 13.75 19.06
N GLY A 219 -4.03 14.65 19.51
CA GLY A 219 -3.75 15.52 20.65
C GLY A 219 -5.02 15.83 21.40
N THR A 220 -4.96 16.68 22.41
CA THR A 220 -6.06 17.02 23.31
C THR A 220 -7.37 17.39 22.61
N ALA A 221 -7.29 17.92 21.39
CA ALA A 221 -8.47 18.25 20.58
C ALA A 221 -8.98 17.07 19.72
N ARG A 222 -8.19 16.00 19.54
CA ARG A 222 -8.52 14.85 18.68
C ARG A 222 -8.09 13.55 19.34
N LYS A 223 -8.71 13.22 20.49
CA LYS A 223 -8.49 11.92 21.13
C LYS A 223 -8.84 10.79 20.16
N LEU A 224 -8.05 9.73 20.18
CA LEU A 224 -8.27 8.55 19.35
C LEU A 224 -8.42 7.29 20.21
N LEU A 225 -9.11 6.31 19.65
CA LEU A 225 -9.12 4.96 20.17
C LEU A 225 -7.92 4.22 19.57
N LEU A 226 -7.10 3.59 20.41
CA LEU A 226 -6.02 2.74 19.96
C LEU A 226 -6.28 1.28 20.34
N VAL A 227 -6.44 0.43 19.33
CA VAL A 227 -6.63 -1.01 19.52
C VAL A 227 -5.30 -1.72 19.28
N ARG A 228 -4.85 -2.50 20.25
CA ARG A 228 -3.55 -3.21 20.22
C ARG A 228 -3.66 -4.61 20.79
N ASP A 229 -2.64 -5.40 20.57
CA ASP A 229 -2.43 -6.63 21.32
C ASP A 229 -1.97 -6.35 22.77
N GLY A 230 -1.60 -7.38 23.52
CA GLY A 230 -1.11 -7.27 24.89
C GLY A 230 0.32 -6.73 25.03
N SER A 231 0.96 -6.25 23.97
CA SER A 231 2.35 -5.77 23.98
C SER A 231 2.52 -4.53 24.84
N GLU A 232 3.34 -4.64 25.89
CA GLU A 232 3.69 -3.49 26.75
C GLU A 232 4.57 -2.47 26.00
N ALA A 233 5.32 -2.92 24.99
CA ALA A 233 6.12 -2.05 24.13
C ALA A 233 5.22 -1.06 23.36
N ILE A 234 4.14 -1.57 22.76
CA ILE A 234 3.14 -0.75 22.08
C ILE A 234 2.46 0.19 23.09
N ALA A 235 2.03 -0.34 24.25
CA ALA A 235 1.37 0.46 25.28
C ALA A 235 2.22 1.65 25.75
N LYS A 236 3.52 1.45 26.00
CA LYS A 236 4.46 2.50 26.40
C LYS A 236 4.66 3.52 25.30
N ALA A 237 4.82 3.09 24.06
CA ALA A 237 4.99 4.00 22.94
C ALA A 237 3.72 4.86 22.74
N VAL A 238 2.51 4.27 22.86
CA VAL A 238 1.26 5.03 22.80
C VAL A 238 1.19 6.11 23.87
N ARG A 239 1.50 5.78 25.12
CA ARG A 239 1.51 6.76 26.22
C ARG A 239 2.48 7.92 25.97
N HIS A 240 3.56 7.66 25.24
CA HIS A 240 4.53 8.69 24.90
C HIS A 240 4.05 9.64 23.79
N PHE A 241 3.52 9.10 22.70
CA PHE A 241 3.12 9.90 21.53
C PHE A 241 1.68 10.43 21.62
N TRP A 242 0.78 9.68 22.25
CA TRP A 242 -0.65 9.98 22.35
C TRP A 242 -1.14 9.69 23.78
N PRO A 243 -0.74 10.49 24.78
CA PRO A 243 -1.08 10.23 26.19
C PRO A 243 -2.57 10.20 26.47
N ASP A 244 -3.38 10.93 25.71
CA ASP A 244 -4.83 10.99 25.83
C ASP A 244 -5.58 9.92 25.03
N ALA A 245 -4.87 9.00 24.36
CA ALA A 245 -5.50 7.93 23.61
C ALA A 245 -6.15 6.89 24.52
N VAL A 246 -7.39 6.52 24.20
CA VAL A 246 -8.07 5.40 24.86
C VAL A 246 -7.48 4.10 24.31
N GLN A 247 -6.84 3.31 25.15
CA GLN A 247 -6.19 2.06 24.74
C GLN A 247 -7.09 0.87 24.99
N GLN A 248 -7.55 0.22 23.91
CA GLN A 248 -8.29 -1.03 23.95
C GLN A 248 -7.38 -2.20 23.64
N GLU A 249 -7.41 -3.22 24.47
CA GLU A 249 -6.72 -4.46 24.18
C GLU A 249 -7.58 -5.39 23.31
N CYS A 250 -6.95 -6.02 22.33
CA CYS A 250 -7.59 -6.97 21.43
C CYS A 250 -8.14 -8.19 22.17
N LEU A 251 -9.46 -8.35 22.21
CA LEU A 251 -10.10 -9.48 22.93
C LEU A 251 -9.77 -10.84 22.31
N VAL A 252 -9.37 -10.90 21.04
CA VAL A 252 -8.92 -12.14 20.39
C VAL A 252 -7.57 -12.57 20.95
N HIS A 253 -6.64 -11.64 21.16
CA HIS A 253 -5.35 -11.92 21.80
C HIS A 253 -5.49 -12.29 23.27
N VAL A 254 -6.41 -11.61 24.00
CA VAL A 254 -6.74 -12.01 25.39
C VAL A 254 -7.25 -13.44 25.45
N GLU A 255 -8.21 -13.81 24.58
CA GLU A 255 -8.76 -15.17 24.51
C GLU A 255 -7.67 -16.21 24.21
N ARG A 256 -6.86 -15.97 23.17
CA ARG A 256 -5.74 -16.88 22.81
C ARG A 256 -4.77 -17.06 23.99
N GLY A 257 -4.44 -15.96 24.68
CA GLY A 257 -3.58 -15.99 25.87
C GLY A 257 -4.17 -16.79 27.02
N LEU A 258 -5.47 -16.68 27.31
CA LEU A 258 -6.17 -17.45 28.32
C LEU A 258 -6.25 -18.94 27.93
N CYS A 259 -6.62 -19.25 26.70
CA CYS A 259 -6.67 -20.62 26.20
C CYS A 259 -5.30 -21.32 26.27
N GLY A 260 -4.21 -20.58 26.04
CA GLY A 260 -2.85 -21.11 26.18
C GLY A 260 -2.40 -21.38 27.62
N LYS A 261 -3.05 -20.77 28.62
CA LYS A 261 -2.75 -20.91 30.04
C LYS A 261 -3.67 -21.89 30.77
N LEU A 262 -4.76 -22.29 30.16
CA LEU A 262 -5.77 -23.18 30.72
C LEU A 262 -5.76 -24.54 30.00
N SER A 263 -6.16 -25.60 30.77
CA SER A 263 -6.34 -26.92 30.18
C SER A 263 -7.37 -26.87 29.04
N TRP A 264 -7.15 -27.64 28.00
CA TRP A 264 -8.03 -27.78 26.83
C TRP A 264 -9.51 -27.98 27.18
N LYS A 265 -9.79 -28.66 28.31
CA LYS A 265 -11.15 -28.93 28.83
C LYS A 265 -11.91 -27.63 29.14
N HIS A 266 -11.22 -26.55 29.46
CA HIS A 266 -11.81 -25.27 29.85
C HIS A 266 -11.83 -24.24 28.74
N GLN A 267 -11.19 -24.52 27.60
CA GLN A 267 -11.10 -23.53 26.49
C GLN A 267 -12.45 -23.19 25.93
N LYS A 268 -13.36 -24.16 25.78
CA LYS A 268 -14.73 -23.91 25.28
C LYS A 268 -15.46 -22.89 26.14
N GLU A 269 -15.40 -23.02 27.46
CA GLU A 269 -16.03 -22.10 28.39
C GLU A 269 -15.40 -20.71 28.40
N VAL A 270 -14.07 -20.62 28.21
CA VAL A 270 -13.39 -19.32 27.99
C VAL A 270 -13.92 -18.65 26.73
N VAL A 271 -14.00 -19.36 25.61
CA VAL A 271 -14.51 -18.82 24.35
C VAL A 271 -15.95 -18.34 24.48
N GLU A 272 -16.81 -19.08 25.16
CA GLU A 272 -18.22 -18.69 25.40
C GLU A 272 -18.32 -17.38 26.20
N ARG A 273 -17.55 -17.23 27.30
CA ARG A 273 -17.51 -16.00 28.10
C ARG A 273 -16.87 -14.82 27.36
N MET A 274 -15.82 -15.07 26.61
CA MET A 274 -15.21 -14.06 25.75
C MET A 274 -16.18 -13.59 24.65
N ASN A 275 -16.98 -14.51 24.08
CA ASN A 275 -18.01 -14.16 23.13
C ASN A 275 -19.14 -13.32 23.76
N ARG A 276 -19.51 -13.59 25.03
CA ARG A 276 -20.44 -12.75 25.79
C ARG A 276 -19.84 -11.35 25.93
N LEU A 277 -18.60 -11.24 26.40
CA LEU A 277 -17.91 -9.94 26.55
C LEU A 277 -17.85 -9.14 25.24
N ARG A 278 -17.65 -9.80 24.09
CA ARG A 278 -17.66 -9.12 22.79
C ARG A 278 -19.04 -8.63 22.34
N ARG A 279 -20.12 -9.18 22.87
CA ARG A 279 -21.52 -8.86 22.42
C ARG A 279 -22.19 -7.82 23.29
N VAL A 280 -21.84 -7.70 24.55
CA VAL A 280 -22.46 -6.77 25.47
C VAL A 280 -22.14 -5.32 25.11
N GLN A 281 -23.02 -4.42 25.46
CA GLN A 281 -22.91 -2.98 25.24
C GLN A 281 -22.84 -2.24 26.54
N GLY A 282 -21.96 -1.25 26.62
CA GLY A 282 -21.85 -0.34 27.75
C GLY A 282 -20.98 -0.83 28.89
N ALA A 283 -20.70 0.07 29.80
CA ALA A 283 -19.78 -0.15 30.91
C ALA A 283 -20.24 -1.25 31.87
N GLU A 284 -21.51 -1.15 32.35
CA GLU A 284 -22.05 -2.07 33.35
C GLU A 284 -22.08 -3.52 32.86
N ALA A 285 -22.66 -3.75 31.67
CA ALA A 285 -22.71 -5.09 31.10
C ALA A 285 -21.31 -5.63 30.74
N GLY A 286 -20.36 -4.76 30.35
CA GLY A 286 -18.98 -5.10 30.15
C GLY A 286 -18.27 -5.54 31.43
N GLU A 287 -18.46 -4.80 32.52
CA GLU A 287 -17.92 -5.13 33.84
C GLU A 287 -18.48 -6.46 34.35
N GLU A 288 -19.81 -6.69 34.25
CA GLU A 288 -20.44 -7.95 34.64
C GLU A 288 -19.87 -9.14 33.87
N ALA A 289 -19.80 -9.05 32.53
CA ALA A 289 -19.27 -10.10 31.68
C ALA A 289 -17.77 -10.38 31.95
N PHE A 290 -17.01 -9.34 32.28
CA PHE A 290 -15.60 -9.46 32.64
C PHE A 290 -15.45 -10.18 34.01
N GLU A 291 -16.23 -9.80 35.01
CA GLU A 291 -16.17 -10.43 36.35
C GLU A 291 -16.54 -11.92 36.29
N GLU A 292 -17.57 -12.28 35.50
CA GLU A 292 -17.88 -13.70 35.27
C GLU A 292 -16.72 -14.49 34.64
N LEU A 293 -16.03 -13.87 33.65
CA LEU A 293 -14.84 -14.46 33.07
C LEU A 293 -13.71 -14.58 34.09
N LEU A 294 -13.44 -13.54 34.86
CA LEU A 294 -12.39 -13.48 35.87
C LEU A 294 -12.61 -14.53 36.96
N GLN A 295 -13.84 -14.66 37.48
CA GLN A 295 -14.19 -15.66 38.48
C GLN A 295 -14.00 -17.09 37.97
N PHE A 296 -14.42 -17.34 36.72
CA PHE A 296 -14.20 -18.62 36.05
C PHE A 296 -12.70 -18.95 35.95
N VAL A 297 -11.88 -18.00 35.42
CA VAL A 297 -10.42 -18.21 35.28
C VAL A 297 -9.74 -18.40 36.63
N ARG A 298 -10.15 -17.65 37.67
CA ARG A 298 -9.62 -17.73 39.03
C ARG A 298 -9.82 -19.12 39.62
N GLY A 299 -10.96 -19.75 39.36
CA GLY A 299 -11.24 -21.11 39.80
C GLY A 299 -10.42 -22.20 39.08
N LYS A 300 -9.68 -21.84 38.02
CA LYS A 300 -8.89 -22.79 37.21
C LYS A 300 -7.38 -22.52 37.25
N ASN A 301 -6.98 -21.23 37.21
CA ASN A 301 -5.59 -20.80 37.21
C ASN A 301 -5.47 -19.41 37.83
N LEU A 302 -4.94 -19.33 39.04
CA LEU A 302 -4.82 -18.09 39.79
C LEU A 302 -3.91 -17.06 39.08
N ALA A 303 -2.75 -17.50 38.57
CA ALA A 303 -1.81 -16.63 37.89
C ALA A 303 -2.40 -16.07 36.58
N ALA A 304 -3.21 -16.85 35.85
CA ALA A 304 -3.93 -16.37 34.69
C ALA A 304 -5.01 -15.34 35.07
N ALA A 305 -5.68 -15.51 36.18
CA ALA A 305 -6.68 -14.57 36.70
C ALA A 305 -6.04 -13.24 37.12
N GLU A 306 -4.89 -13.27 37.80
CA GLU A 306 -4.16 -12.04 38.18
C GLU A 306 -3.72 -11.26 36.94
N LEU A 307 -3.17 -11.94 35.91
CA LEU A 307 -2.82 -11.29 34.66
C LEU A 307 -4.03 -10.66 33.96
N LEU A 308 -5.19 -11.35 34.00
CA LEU A 308 -6.43 -10.84 33.43
C LEU A 308 -6.93 -9.61 34.22
N ALA A 309 -6.92 -9.67 35.54
CA ALA A 309 -7.33 -8.58 36.43
C ALA A 309 -6.49 -7.31 36.25
N ASN A 310 -5.16 -7.46 36.13
CA ASN A 310 -4.24 -6.33 35.92
C ASN A 310 -4.44 -5.62 34.58
N ARG A 311 -5.14 -6.23 33.63
CA ARG A 311 -5.41 -5.71 32.28
C ARG A 311 -6.85 -5.23 32.11
N LYS A 312 -7.68 -5.30 33.17
CA LYS A 312 -9.11 -4.98 33.17
C LYS A 312 -9.40 -3.64 32.47
N ASP A 313 -8.65 -2.59 32.83
CA ASP A 313 -8.87 -1.24 32.30
C ASP A 313 -8.69 -1.15 30.78
N CYS A 314 -7.68 -1.83 30.23
CA CYS A 314 -7.48 -1.88 28.77
C CYS A 314 -8.47 -2.83 28.06
N ILE A 315 -8.92 -3.88 28.72
CA ILE A 315 -9.88 -4.86 28.18
C ILE A 315 -11.27 -4.22 28.08
N LEU A 316 -11.66 -3.39 29.06
CA LEU A 316 -12.97 -2.76 29.14
C LEU A 316 -13.00 -1.31 28.61
N ALA A 317 -11.88 -0.78 28.12
CA ALA A 317 -11.76 0.60 27.69
C ALA A 317 -12.84 1.01 26.68
N PHE A 318 -13.10 0.16 25.70
CA PHE A 318 -14.11 0.42 24.68
C PHE A 318 -15.54 0.33 25.24
N HIS A 319 -15.83 -0.61 26.13
CA HIS A 319 -17.15 -0.74 26.77
C HIS A 319 -17.49 0.51 27.60
N ARG A 320 -16.50 1.13 28.25
CA ARG A 320 -16.66 2.37 29.02
C ARG A 320 -16.99 3.60 28.18
N LEU A 321 -16.80 3.54 26.86
CA LEU A 321 -17.21 4.61 25.96
C LEU A 321 -18.74 4.62 25.71
N ASN A 322 -19.46 3.60 26.12
CA ASN A 322 -20.92 3.48 25.98
C ASN A 322 -21.42 3.73 24.53
N VAL A 323 -20.68 3.27 23.55
CA VAL A 323 -21.01 3.40 22.13
C VAL A 323 -21.85 2.21 21.64
N PRO A 324 -22.52 2.32 20.46
CA PRO A 324 -23.34 1.24 19.93
C PRO A 324 -22.58 -0.08 19.73
N ALA A 325 -23.22 -1.19 20.06
CA ALA A 325 -22.64 -2.53 19.94
C ALA A 325 -22.27 -2.94 18.48
N THR A 326 -22.82 -2.25 17.48
CA THR A 326 -22.44 -2.40 16.07
C THR A 326 -20.96 -2.13 15.84
N LEU A 327 -20.32 -1.31 16.67
CA LEU A 327 -18.90 -0.99 16.63
C LEU A 327 -18.01 -2.06 17.30
N ASN A 328 -18.57 -2.95 18.12
CA ASN A 328 -17.82 -3.98 18.84
C ASN A 328 -17.01 -4.88 17.88
N VAL A 329 -17.64 -5.27 16.76
CA VAL A 329 -16.99 -6.13 15.76
C VAL A 329 -15.77 -5.49 15.12
N THR A 330 -15.73 -4.16 15.10
CA THR A 330 -14.63 -3.38 14.52
C THR A 330 -13.53 -3.11 15.53
N PHE A 331 -13.85 -2.74 16.78
CA PHE A 331 -12.89 -2.16 17.72
C PHE A 331 -12.48 -3.06 18.89
N LEU A 332 -13.15 -4.19 19.12
CA LEU A 332 -12.74 -5.13 20.16
C LEU A 332 -11.66 -6.13 19.68
N SER A 333 -11.15 -5.97 18.47
CA SER A 333 -10.10 -6.85 17.94
C SER A 333 -9.22 -6.15 16.90
N THR A 334 -8.03 -6.69 16.65
CA THR A 334 -7.13 -6.29 15.57
C THR A 334 -7.37 -7.07 14.27
N ASN A 335 -8.56 -7.67 14.11
CA ASN A 335 -8.90 -8.51 12.94
C ASN A 335 -8.71 -7.78 11.61
N HIS A 336 -8.81 -6.46 11.56
CA HIS A 336 -8.57 -5.68 10.35
C HIS A 336 -7.10 -5.81 9.91
N ILE A 337 -6.13 -5.74 10.83
CA ILE A 337 -4.71 -5.98 10.53
C ILE A 337 -4.49 -7.44 10.14
N GLU A 338 -5.06 -8.40 10.88
CA GLU A 338 -4.95 -9.82 10.53
C GLU A 338 -5.46 -10.09 9.09
N ASN A 339 -6.54 -9.44 8.68
CA ASN A 339 -7.06 -9.55 7.30
C ASN A 339 -6.12 -8.92 6.27
N VAL A 340 -5.54 -7.76 6.56
CA VAL A 340 -4.52 -7.13 5.70
C VAL A 340 -3.36 -8.09 5.51
N MET A 341 -2.92 -8.73 6.58
CA MET A 341 -1.83 -9.70 6.54
C MET A 341 -2.16 -10.97 5.76
N ARG A 342 -3.38 -11.46 5.88
CA ARG A 342 -3.84 -12.60 5.09
C ARG A 342 -3.78 -12.28 3.59
N ASN A 343 -4.23 -11.10 3.21
CA ASN A 343 -4.21 -10.65 1.81
C ASN A 343 -2.77 -10.42 1.32
N SER A 344 -1.90 -9.86 2.17
CA SER A 344 -0.49 -9.64 1.84
C SER A 344 0.28 -10.94 1.59
N ARG A 345 -0.11 -12.06 2.22
CA ARG A 345 0.52 -13.37 1.99
C ARG A 345 0.41 -13.83 0.54
N GLY A 346 -0.63 -13.42 -0.19
CA GLY A 346 -0.76 -13.71 -1.62
C GLY A 346 0.36 -13.09 -2.45
N VAL A 347 0.78 -11.86 -2.09
CA VAL A 347 1.87 -11.13 -2.78
C VAL A 347 3.24 -11.62 -2.32
N ILE A 348 3.44 -11.79 -1.01
CA ILE A 348 4.69 -12.33 -0.44
C ILE A 348 4.94 -13.74 -0.99
N GLY A 349 3.86 -14.48 -1.23
CA GLY A 349 3.90 -15.77 -1.86
C GLY A 349 4.76 -16.78 -1.11
N LYS A 350 5.72 -17.35 -1.82
CA LYS A 350 6.64 -18.38 -1.30
C LYS A 350 7.97 -17.82 -0.82
N VAL A 351 8.12 -16.50 -0.69
CA VAL A 351 9.34 -15.90 -0.16
C VAL A 351 9.44 -16.22 1.32
N CYS A 352 10.38 -17.08 1.69
CA CYS A 352 10.58 -17.55 3.05
C CYS A 352 12.00 -17.29 3.59
N ARG A 353 12.88 -16.75 2.75
CA ARG A 353 14.25 -16.38 3.13
C ARG A 353 14.43 -14.88 2.96
N TRP A 354 14.75 -14.19 4.03
CA TRP A 354 14.93 -12.77 4.08
C TRP A 354 16.40 -12.46 4.36
N ASP A 355 17.04 -11.65 3.51
CA ASP A 355 18.39 -11.21 3.75
C ASP A 355 18.38 -10.09 4.81
N PRO A 356 18.98 -10.34 6.00
CA PRO A 356 18.99 -9.39 7.10
C PRO A 356 19.82 -8.13 6.82
N LYS A 357 20.68 -8.16 5.82
CA LYS A 357 21.57 -7.05 5.48
C LYS A 357 20.97 -6.08 4.46
N THR A 358 19.77 -6.38 3.96
CA THR A 358 19.10 -5.59 2.94
C THR A 358 17.68 -5.22 3.36
N ASP A 359 17.09 -4.23 2.69
CA ASP A 359 15.71 -3.81 2.83
C ASP A 359 14.71 -4.74 2.10
N GLN A 360 15.11 -5.99 1.82
CA GLN A 360 14.30 -6.94 1.06
C GLN A 360 12.93 -7.16 1.68
N LEU A 361 12.87 -7.46 2.98
CA LEU A 361 11.61 -7.69 3.69
C LEU A 361 10.74 -6.44 3.67
N THR A 362 11.32 -5.29 3.97
CA THR A 362 10.63 -4.00 3.95
C THR A 362 9.99 -3.71 2.59
N ARG A 363 10.69 -3.93 1.46
CA ARG A 363 10.13 -3.74 0.12
C ARG A 363 9.00 -4.70 -0.18
N TRP A 364 9.18 -5.99 0.09
CA TRP A 364 8.14 -6.99 -0.14
C TRP A 364 6.91 -6.74 0.71
N MET A 365 7.10 -6.43 1.99
CA MET A 365 6.00 -6.10 2.90
C MET A 365 5.29 -4.83 2.47
N GLY A 366 6.03 -3.79 2.10
CA GLY A 366 5.43 -2.54 1.64
C GLY A 366 4.55 -2.71 0.42
N VAL A 367 5.05 -3.38 -0.62
CA VAL A 367 4.25 -3.67 -1.82
C VAL A 367 3.04 -4.53 -1.47
N ALA A 368 3.21 -5.57 -0.65
CA ALA A 368 2.11 -6.44 -0.26
C ALA A 368 1.02 -5.72 0.55
N LEU A 369 1.41 -4.85 1.47
CA LEU A 369 0.49 -4.06 2.28
C LEU A 369 -0.25 -3.01 1.44
N LEU A 370 0.45 -2.33 0.52
CA LEU A 370 -0.14 -1.35 -0.40
C LEU A 370 -1.16 -2.04 -1.32
N ARG A 371 -0.83 -3.21 -1.85
CA ARG A 371 -1.75 -4.00 -2.67
C ARG A 371 -2.98 -4.45 -1.88
N ALA A 372 -2.79 -4.87 -0.64
CA ALA A 372 -3.91 -5.22 0.23
C ALA A 372 -4.83 -4.02 0.53
N GLN A 373 -4.28 -2.80 0.60
CA GLN A 373 -5.04 -1.57 0.82
C GLN A 373 -6.01 -1.27 -0.32
N GLU A 374 -5.71 -1.60 -1.56
CA GLU A 374 -6.61 -1.41 -2.71
C GLU A 374 -7.96 -2.13 -2.54
N GLY A 375 -7.95 -3.24 -1.81
CA GLY A 375 -9.15 -4.02 -1.47
C GLY A 375 -9.88 -3.55 -0.21
N PHE A 376 -9.51 -2.45 0.43
CA PHE A 376 -10.13 -2.01 1.66
C PHE A 376 -11.59 -1.57 1.43
N ARG A 377 -12.45 -2.04 2.33
CA ARG A 377 -13.85 -1.62 2.41
C ARG A 377 -14.05 -0.84 3.70
N ARG A 378 -15.07 -0.02 3.75
CA ARG A 378 -15.48 0.66 4.99
C ARG A 378 -15.71 -0.35 6.12
N VAL A 379 -15.43 0.07 7.34
CA VAL A 379 -15.64 -0.76 8.53
C VAL A 379 -17.13 -0.94 8.81
N LYS A 380 -17.48 -2.05 9.47
CA LYS A 380 -18.84 -2.23 9.97
C LYS A 380 -19.14 -1.21 11.07
N GLY A 381 -20.36 -0.70 11.12
CA GLY A 381 -20.76 0.33 12.07
C GLY A 381 -20.24 1.74 11.72
N HIS A 382 -19.73 1.97 10.50
CA HIS A 382 -19.17 3.29 10.12
C HIS A 382 -20.15 4.46 10.30
N LYS A 383 -21.46 4.21 10.26
CA LYS A 383 -22.47 5.26 10.49
C LYS A 383 -22.49 5.77 11.93
N GLU A 384 -22.02 4.99 12.87
CA GLU A 384 -21.97 5.30 14.30
C GLU A 384 -20.61 5.88 14.77
N LEU A 385 -19.63 6.05 13.86
CA LEU A 385 -18.30 6.58 14.22
C LEU A 385 -18.36 8.01 14.79
N GLY A 386 -19.35 8.81 14.40
CA GLY A 386 -19.61 10.11 15.03
C GLY A 386 -19.90 10.01 16.54
N GLN A 387 -20.61 8.95 16.98
CA GLN A 387 -20.85 8.70 18.40
C GLN A 387 -19.55 8.28 19.12
N LEU A 388 -18.72 7.48 18.48
CA LEU A 388 -17.39 7.15 19.00
C LEU A 388 -16.52 8.39 19.15
N ALA A 389 -16.49 9.27 18.15
CA ALA A 389 -15.75 10.52 18.21
C ALA A 389 -16.22 11.41 19.37
N THR A 390 -17.53 11.50 19.57
CA THR A 390 -18.13 12.24 20.70
C THR A 390 -17.74 11.61 22.04
N ALA A 391 -17.84 10.29 22.18
CA ALA A 391 -17.46 9.55 23.38
C ALA A 391 -15.98 9.71 23.73
N LEU A 392 -15.12 9.89 22.72
CA LEU A 392 -13.70 10.23 22.89
C LEU A 392 -13.47 11.69 23.31
N GLY A 393 -14.52 12.49 23.51
CA GLY A 393 -14.43 13.89 23.92
C GLY A 393 -14.00 14.83 22.79
N ARG A 394 -14.20 14.45 21.53
CA ARG A 394 -14.00 15.37 20.41
C ARG A 394 -15.17 16.36 20.41
N ALA A 395 -14.88 17.66 20.49
CA ALA A 395 -15.89 18.69 20.26
C ALA A 395 -16.53 18.41 18.90
N GLY A 396 -17.85 18.35 18.85
CA GLY A 396 -18.60 17.90 17.71
C GLY A 396 -18.04 18.48 16.41
N SER A 397 -17.46 17.67 15.56
CA SER A 397 -17.53 17.92 14.15
C SER A 397 -19.02 17.78 13.84
N ALA A 398 -19.72 18.91 13.84
CA ALA A 398 -21.06 18.98 13.33
C ALA A 398 -21.00 18.24 12.01
N ALA A 399 -21.61 17.07 11.93
CA ALA A 399 -21.93 16.46 10.69
C ALA A 399 -22.59 17.56 9.89
N SER A 400 -21.86 18.16 8.97
CA SER A 400 -22.40 19.00 7.94
C SER A 400 -23.39 18.10 7.22
N SER A 401 -24.63 18.12 7.71
CA SER A 401 -25.78 17.54 7.07
C SER A 401 -26.11 18.40 5.85
N LEU A 402 -25.25 18.40 4.90
CA LEU A 402 -25.59 18.63 3.52
C LEU A 402 -26.21 17.33 3.02
N ARG A 403 -27.51 17.23 3.25
CA ARG A 403 -28.40 16.39 2.45
C ARG A 403 -28.30 16.88 1.01
N SER A 404 -27.40 16.32 0.26
CA SER A 404 -27.57 16.18 -1.17
C SER A 404 -27.98 14.74 -1.41
N SER A 405 -29.25 14.58 -1.74
CA SER A 405 -29.83 13.39 -2.31
C SER A 405 -29.12 13.13 -3.65
N SER A 406 -28.09 12.31 -3.65
CA SER A 406 -27.60 11.67 -4.84
C SER A 406 -27.38 10.19 -4.46
N ALA A 407 -28.08 9.34 -5.20
CA ALA A 407 -27.91 7.90 -5.14
C ALA A 407 -26.42 7.52 -5.26
N PRO A 408 -25.98 6.42 -4.64
CA PRO A 408 -24.60 5.98 -4.79
C PRO A 408 -24.31 5.76 -6.27
N PRO A 409 -23.16 6.20 -6.80
CA PRO A 409 -22.82 5.95 -8.18
C PRO A 409 -22.84 4.43 -8.44
N SER A 410 -23.62 4.03 -9.41
CA SER A 410 -23.63 2.68 -9.96
C SER A 410 -22.20 2.31 -10.38
N ARG A 411 -21.82 1.04 -10.22
CA ARG A 411 -20.52 0.58 -10.72
C ARG A 411 -20.41 0.95 -12.19
N PRO A 412 -19.31 1.61 -12.61
CA PRO A 412 -19.15 1.94 -14.02
C PRO A 412 -19.20 0.68 -14.87
N SER A 413 -19.92 0.75 -15.98
CA SER A 413 -20.02 -0.33 -16.97
C SER A 413 -18.64 -0.65 -17.56
N ALA A 414 -18.51 -1.75 -18.27
CA ALA A 414 -17.26 -2.10 -18.94
C ALA A 414 -16.83 -1.02 -19.96
N GLU A 415 -17.81 -0.34 -20.56
CA GLU A 415 -17.59 0.77 -21.51
C GLU A 415 -17.10 2.03 -20.80
N GLU A 416 -17.70 2.41 -19.68
CA GLU A 416 -17.25 3.56 -18.86
C GLU A 416 -15.84 3.35 -18.30
N ARG A 417 -15.43 2.10 -18.03
CA ARG A 417 -14.04 1.80 -17.61
C ARG A 417 -13.05 1.95 -18.76
N LEU A 418 -13.46 1.65 -19.97
CA LEU A 418 -12.66 1.86 -21.18
C LEU A 418 -12.54 3.36 -21.51
N GLU A 419 -13.62 4.12 -21.34
CA GLU A 419 -13.62 5.58 -21.51
C GLU A 419 -12.75 6.26 -20.43
N LEU A 420 -12.89 5.89 -19.16
CA LEU A 420 -12.06 6.40 -18.08
C LEU A 420 -10.56 6.06 -18.28
N ALA A 421 -10.28 4.88 -18.80
CA ALA A 421 -8.90 4.50 -19.16
C ALA A 421 -8.38 5.29 -20.36
N SER A 422 -9.24 5.69 -21.29
CA SER A 422 -8.87 6.55 -22.42
C SER A 422 -8.70 8.02 -21.99
N GLU A 423 -9.54 8.54 -21.10
CA GLU A 423 -9.40 9.88 -20.52
C GLU A 423 -8.17 10.03 -19.64
N ILE A 424 -7.83 9.01 -18.85
CA ILE A 424 -6.57 8.96 -18.09
C ILE A 424 -5.37 8.94 -19.05
N ARG A 425 -5.46 8.25 -20.18
CA ARG A 425 -4.44 8.32 -21.24
C ARG A 425 -4.36 9.69 -21.89
N PHE A 426 -5.49 10.34 -22.13
CA PHE A 426 -5.55 11.65 -22.76
C PHE A 426 -5.09 12.78 -21.84
N SER A 427 -5.47 12.77 -20.55
CA SER A 427 -4.98 13.73 -19.56
C SER A 427 -3.48 13.52 -19.24
N TYR A 428 -2.97 12.30 -19.32
CA TYR A 428 -1.54 12.02 -19.21
C TYR A 428 -0.77 12.57 -20.44
N GLN A 429 -1.38 12.53 -21.62
CA GLN A 429 -0.82 13.17 -22.85
C GLN A 429 -0.86 14.70 -22.77
N MET A 430 -1.90 15.30 -22.19
CA MET A 430 -2.03 16.76 -22.08
C MET A 430 -1.18 17.36 -20.94
N SER A 431 -0.89 16.64 -19.86
CA SER A 431 0.01 17.13 -18.80
C SER A 431 1.48 17.21 -19.22
N ILE A 432 1.83 16.54 -20.33
CA ILE A 432 3.17 16.66 -20.96
C ILE A 432 3.28 17.90 -21.86
N SER A 433 2.15 18.55 -22.18
CA SER A 433 2.08 19.64 -23.17
C SER A 433 2.02 21.06 -22.58
N GLN A 434 2.08 21.22 -21.25
CA GLN A 434 2.17 22.56 -20.66
C GLN A 434 3.63 22.94 -20.36
N PRO A 435 4.11 24.08 -20.87
CA PRO A 435 5.44 24.59 -20.53
C PRO A 435 5.46 25.04 -19.07
N ALA A 436 6.44 24.54 -18.31
CA ALA A 436 6.71 25.03 -16.97
C ALA A 436 7.14 26.50 -17.04
N GLU A 437 6.34 27.39 -16.48
CA GLU A 437 6.75 28.75 -16.20
C GLU A 437 7.93 28.74 -15.23
N ILE A 438 9.01 29.31 -15.71
CA ILE A 438 10.23 29.54 -14.91
C ILE A 438 9.93 30.70 -13.97
N LEU A 439 9.71 30.41 -12.70
CA LEU A 439 9.81 31.42 -11.65
C LEU A 439 11.29 31.54 -11.25
N THR A 440 11.90 32.61 -11.70
CA THR A 440 13.13 33.18 -11.17
C THR A 440 12.90 33.67 -9.75
N PHE A 441 13.64 33.07 -8.79
CA PHE A 441 14.32 33.82 -7.70
C PHE A 441 15.44 32.93 -7.19
#